data_0a4e4735adb8537d41401fb60bed7f0a
#
_entry.id   0a4e4735adb8537d41401fb60bed7f0a
#
_cell.length_a   1.000
_cell.length_b   1.000
_cell.length_c   1.000
_cell.angle_alpha   90.00
_cell.angle_beta   90.00
_cell.angle_gamma   90.00
#
_symmetry.space_group_name_H-M   'P 1'
#
loop_
_entity.id
_entity.type
_entity.pdbx_description
1 polymer ?
#
loop_
_entity_poly.entity_id
_entity_poly.type
_entity_poly.pdbx_seq_one_letter_code
_entity_poly.pdbx_strand_id
1 'polypeptide(L)'
;MEQNTALGATAEKEGNLLFISDAHEKFYFEKLKEVRYQDVYHKALCYCLGICNDTRRNAYRIYDFKTGNVKTECLHEGWQTSGSQKVVRMAFNLYCNGTPSVYDYEDAEEQLTECKQYSVEDLFCCGYAPYFWQAIQIRYPEYVKDNRKLYALFGGLD
;
A
#
# COMPACT_ATOMS: atom_id res chain seq x y z
N MET A 1 0.98 19.22 33.77
CA MET A 1 1.49 19.79 32.52
C MET A 1 2.62 18.97 31.96
N GLU A 2 2.34 17.79 31.53
CA GLU A 2 3.32 16.93 30.80
C GLU A 2 2.54 15.98 29.89
N GLN A 3 2.09 16.47 28.75
CA GLN A 3 1.54 15.66 27.65
C GLN A 3 1.81 16.36 26.33
N ASN A 4 3.07 16.41 25.90
CA ASN A 4 3.33 16.93 24.54
C ASN A 4 4.64 16.44 23.91
N THR A 5 5.12 15.24 24.25
CA THR A 5 6.41 14.76 23.71
C THR A 5 6.29 13.54 22.78
N ALA A 6 5.11 12.94 22.63
CA ALA A 6 4.94 11.74 21.79
C ALA A 6 4.52 12.04 20.33
N LEU A 7 3.98 13.22 20.05
CA LEU A 7 3.51 13.62 18.71
C LEU A 7 4.63 14.11 17.77
N GLY A 8 5.76 14.56 18.33
CA GLY A 8 6.86 15.10 17.53
C GLY A 8 7.75 14.04 16.86
N ALA A 9 7.87 12.85 17.45
CA ALA A 9 8.79 11.81 16.97
C ALA A 9 8.26 11.01 15.79
N THR A 10 6.95 10.96 15.58
CA THR A 10 6.33 10.27 14.44
C THR A 10 6.29 11.14 13.19
N ALA A 11 6.13 12.46 13.33
CA ALA A 11 6.08 13.38 12.20
C ALA A 11 7.43 13.53 11.48
N GLU A 12 8.55 13.47 12.19
CA GLU A 12 9.88 13.59 11.58
C GLU A 12 10.29 12.37 10.75
N LYS A 13 9.77 11.17 11.04
CA LYS A 13 10.03 9.95 10.26
C LYS A 13 9.16 9.83 9.00
N GLU A 14 8.03 10.50 8.96
CA GLU A 14 7.10 10.50 7.82
C GLU A 14 7.39 11.64 6.83
N GLY A 15 8.23 12.63 7.19
CA GLY A 15 8.54 13.80 6.38
C GLY A 15 9.31 13.56 5.08
N ASN A 16 9.60 12.30 4.73
CA ASN A 16 10.42 11.95 3.56
C ASN A 16 9.73 10.95 2.61
N LEU A 17 8.40 10.85 2.67
CA LEU A 17 7.64 9.98 1.77
C LEU A 17 7.43 10.66 0.41
N LEU A 18 7.53 9.85 -0.65
CA LEU A 18 7.21 10.28 -1.99
C LEU A 18 5.70 10.22 -2.22
N PHE A 19 5.09 11.34 -2.61
CA PHE A 19 3.68 11.39 -3.02
C PHE A 19 3.56 11.82 -4.47
N ILE A 20 2.59 11.24 -5.19
CA ILE A 20 2.33 11.58 -6.60
C ILE A 20 1.69 12.97 -6.74
N SER A 21 0.99 13.43 -5.70
CA SER A 21 0.26 14.72 -5.69
C SER A 21 -0.03 15.16 -4.26
N ASP A 22 -0.41 16.42 -4.10
CA ASP A 22 -0.90 16.95 -2.82
C ASP A 22 -2.17 16.21 -2.35
N ALA A 23 -3.02 15.79 -3.30
CA ALA A 23 -4.21 15.01 -3.01
C ALA A 23 -3.87 13.62 -2.44
N HIS A 24 -2.79 13.00 -2.91
CA HIS A 24 -2.28 11.74 -2.36
C HIS A 24 -1.81 11.91 -0.91
N GLU A 25 -0.98 12.92 -0.67
CA GLU A 25 -0.46 13.22 0.68
C GLU A 25 -1.59 13.50 1.66
N LYS A 26 -2.52 14.37 1.29
CA LYS A 26 -3.69 14.71 2.10
C LYS A 26 -4.54 13.48 2.42
N PHE A 27 -4.85 12.67 1.41
CA PHE A 27 -5.60 11.43 1.57
C PHE A 27 -4.92 10.47 2.56
N TYR A 28 -3.61 10.27 2.41
CA TYR A 28 -2.84 9.39 3.27
C TYR A 28 -2.98 9.78 4.74
N PHE A 29 -2.71 11.03 5.08
CA PHE A 29 -2.79 11.49 6.47
C PHE A 29 -4.22 11.51 7.02
N GLU A 30 -5.21 11.83 6.20
CA GLU A 30 -6.62 11.78 6.62
C GLU A 30 -7.07 10.34 6.90
N LYS A 31 -6.72 9.39 6.03
CA LYS A 31 -7.13 7.99 6.19
C LYS A 31 -6.42 7.27 7.34
N LEU A 32 -5.20 7.68 7.68
CA LEU A 32 -4.52 7.17 8.88
C LEU A 32 -5.29 7.48 10.18
N LYS A 33 -6.13 8.50 10.20
CA LYS A 33 -6.97 8.82 11.36
C LYS A 33 -8.20 7.91 11.46
N GLU A 34 -8.60 7.27 10.37
CA GLU A 34 -9.79 6.42 10.29
C GLU A 34 -9.49 4.94 10.57
N VAL A 35 -8.25 4.49 10.34
CA VAL A 35 -7.86 3.08 10.54
C VAL A 35 -7.79 2.73 12.02
N ARG A 36 -8.00 1.45 12.33
CA ARG A 36 -7.99 0.93 13.70
C ARG A 36 -6.61 1.01 14.35
N TYR A 37 -5.56 0.79 13.55
CA TYR A 37 -4.16 0.79 13.99
C TYR A 37 -3.30 1.49 12.95
N GLN A 38 -2.37 2.33 13.41
CA GLN A 38 -1.41 2.99 12.53
C GLN A 38 -0.10 2.19 12.43
N ASP A 39 -0.24 0.91 12.14
CA ASP A 39 0.87 -0.01 11.88
C ASP A 39 1.32 0.02 10.40
N VAL A 40 2.37 -0.72 10.08
CA VAL A 40 2.93 -0.75 8.73
C VAL A 40 1.96 -1.30 7.67
N TYR A 41 1.02 -2.17 8.07
CA TYR A 41 -0.01 -2.72 7.18
C TYR A 41 -1.00 -1.65 6.75
N HIS A 42 -1.57 -0.94 7.73
CA HIS A 42 -2.53 0.13 7.48
C HIS A 42 -1.89 1.34 6.79
N LYS A 43 -0.65 1.68 7.14
CA LYS A 43 0.09 2.75 6.47
C LYS A 43 0.32 2.44 5.00
N ALA A 44 0.75 1.23 4.65
CA ALA A 44 0.92 0.82 3.27
C ALA A 44 -0.39 0.79 2.48
N LEU A 45 -1.48 0.30 3.10
CA LEU A 45 -2.82 0.31 2.52
C LEU A 45 -3.27 1.74 2.20
N CYS A 46 -3.25 2.64 3.17
CA CYS A 46 -3.67 4.04 3.00
C CYS A 46 -2.83 4.76 1.96
N TYR A 47 -1.52 4.50 1.94
CA TYR A 47 -0.62 5.07 0.95
C TYR A 47 -0.99 4.62 -0.47
N CYS A 48 -1.18 3.32 -0.69
CA CYS A 48 -1.57 2.79 -1.99
C CYS A 48 -2.91 3.37 -2.48
N LEU A 49 -3.94 3.35 -1.62
CA LEU A 49 -5.26 3.86 -1.99
C LEU A 49 -5.26 5.35 -2.33
N GLY A 50 -4.28 6.09 -1.86
CA GLY A 50 -4.10 7.51 -2.16
C GLY A 50 -3.48 7.80 -3.52
N ILE A 51 -2.86 6.82 -4.20
CA ILE A 51 -2.07 7.03 -5.40
C ILE A 51 -2.91 7.58 -6.56
N CYS A 52 -4.09 7.01 -6.85
CA CYS A 52 -4.91 7.48 -7.95
C CYS A 52 -6.26 8.02 -7.49
N ASN A 53 -6.84 8.89 -8.33
CA ASN A 53 -8.10 9.55 -8.02
C ASN A 53 -9.25 8.55 -7.85
N ASP A 54 -9.29 7.50 -8.66
CA ASP A 54 -10.39 6.52 -8.63
C ASP A 54 -10.40 5.73 -7.30
N THR A 55 -9.24 5.33 -6.79
CA THR A 55 -9.14 4.63 -5.51
C THR A 55 -9.42 5.56 -4.33
N ARG A 56 -8.98 6.82 -4.39
CA ARG A 56 -9.34 7.81 -3.35
C ARG A 56 -10.83 8.00 -3.23
N ARG A 57 -11.53 8.17 -4.38
CA ARG A 57 -12.98 8.39 -4.42
C ARG A 57 -13.80 7.18 -3.98
N ASN A 58 -13.25 5.98 -4.16
CA ASN A 58 -13.92 4.71 -3.87
C ASN A 58 -13.32 3.96 -2.68
N ALA A 59 -12.58 4.65 -1.80
CA ALA A 59 -11.85 4.02 -0.69
C ALA A 59 -12.74 3.13 0.19
N TYR A 60 -13.97 3.58 0.48
CA TYR A 60 -14.91 2.81 1.30
C TYR A 60 -15.53 1.61 0.57
N ARG A 61 -15.41 1.53 -0.74
CA ARG A 61 -15.77 0.35 -1.55
C ARG A 61 -14.65 -0.68 -1.59
N ILE A 62 -13.43 -0.25 -1.28
CA ILE A 62 -12.22 -1.09 -1.30
C ILE A 62 -11.94 -1.69 0.08
N TYR A 63 -12.16 -0.89 1.12
CA TYR A 63 -11.76 -1.25 2.47
C TYR A 63 -12.78 -0.74 3.50
N ASP A 64 -13.08 -1.59 4.48
CA ASP A 64 -13.92 -1.23 5.61
C ASP A 64 -13.05 -0.74 6.77
N PHE A 65 -13.03 0.58 6.98
CA PHE A 65 -12.21 1.22 8.01
C PHE A 65 -12.67 0.87 9.44
N LYS A 66 -13.90 0.40 9.62
CA LYS A 66 -14.42 -0.01 10.93
C LYS A 66 -14.02 -1.43 11.30
N THR A 67 -14.17 -2.36 10.35
CA THR A 67 -13.91 -3.79 10.59
C THR A 67 -12.48 -4.20 10.25
N GLY A 68 -11.80 -3.44 9.39
CA GLY A 68 -10.46 -3.77 8.91
C GLY A 68 -10.44 -4.82 7.80
N ASN A 69 -11.57 -5.03 7.13
CA ASN A 69 -11.68 -6.01 6.05
C ASN A 69 -11.51 -5.36 4.68
N VAL A 70 -10.80 -6.03 3.79
CA VAL A 70 -10.76 -5.70 2.37
C VAL A 70 -12.03 -6.20 1.68
N LYS A 71 -12.45 -5.50 0.63
CA LYS A 71 -13.65 -5.81 -0.16
C LYS A 71 -13.20 -6.18 -1.57
N THR A 72 -12.98 -7.46 -1.81
CA THR A 72 -12.42 -7.96 -3.08
C THR A 72 -13.36 -7.74 -4.26
N GLU A 73 -14.67 -7.72 -4.01
CA GLU A 73 -15.69 -7.43 -5.02
C GLU A 73 -15.49 -6.08 -5.71
N CYS A 74 -14.79 -5.13 -5.10
CA CYS A 74 -14.50 -3.84 -5.71
C CYS A 74 -13.73 -3.93 -7.03
N LEU A 75 -12.95 -5.01 -7.22
CA LEU A 75 -12.18 -5.23 -8.44
C LEU A 75 -13.05 -5.45 -9.67
N HIS A 76 -14.31 -5.86 -9.50
CA HIS A 76 -15.28 -6.11 -10.57
C HIS A 76 -16.28 -4.95 -10.77
N GLU A 77 -16.14 -3.85 -10.03
CA GLU A 77 -17.03 -2.71 -10.14
C GLU A 77 -16.69 -1.83 -11.36
N GLY A 78 -17.73 -1.16 -11.90
CA GLY A 78 -17.61 -0.40 -13.14
C GLY A 78 -16.74 0.85 -13.09
N TRP A 79 -16.36 1.33 -11.91
CA TRP A 79 -15.47 2.50 -11.74
C TRP A 79 -13.98 2.14 -11.92
N GLN A 80 -13.66 0.86 -11.91
CA GLN A 80 -12.28 0.39 -12.05
C GLN A 80 -11.71 0.65 -13.45
N THR A 81 -10.44 1.04 -13.46
CA THR A 81 -9.59 1.10 -14.65
C THR A 81 -8.46 0.09 -14.49
N SER A 82 -7.70 -0.16 -15.54
CA SER A 82 -6.51 -1.04 -15.44
C SER A 82 -5.50 -0.53 -14.40
N GLY A 83 -5.34 0.80 -14.31
CA GLY A 83 -4.46 1.43 -13.32
C GLY A 83 -4.99 1.31 -11.89
N SER A 84 -6.27 1.60 -11.67
CA SER A 84 -6.85 1.49 -10.33
C SER A 84 -6.88 0.05 -9.80
N GLN A 85 -7.08 -0.94 -10.67
CA GLN A 85 -7.00 -2.35 -10.31
C GLN A 85 -5.59 -2.75 -9.83
N LYS A 86 -4.54 -2.23 -10.46
CA LYS A 86 -3.16 -2.45 -9.99
C LYS A 86 -2.92 -1.82 -8.61
N VAL A 87 -3.42 -0.61 -8.39
CA VAL A 87 -3.34 0.06 -7.08
C VAL A 87 -4.04 -0.75 -6.00
N VAL A 88 -5.25 -1.24 -6.27
CA VAL A 88 -6.03 -2.05 -5.32
C VAL A 88 -5.32 -3.37 -5.02
N ARG A 89 -4.83 -4.08 -6.04
CA ARG A 89 -4.09 -5.34 -5.82
C ARG A 89 -2.79 -5.11 -5.04
N MET A 90 -2.06 -4.05 -5.33
CA MET A 90 -0.87 -3.72 -4.54
C MET A 90 -1.23 -3.46 -3.07
N ALA A 91 -2.28 -2.68 -2.83
CA ALA A 91 -2.78 -2.43 -1.48
C ALA A 91 -3.18 -3.72 -0.75
N PHE A 92 -3.93 -4.59 -1.41
CA PHE A 92 -4.36 -5.87 -0.85
C PHE A 92 -3.19 -6.81 -0.56
N ASN A 93 -2.22 -6.88 -1.47
CA ASN A 93 -1.05 -7.72 -1.28
C ASN A 93 -0.24 -7.31 -0.05
N LEU A 94 0.02 -6.01 0.12
CA LEU A 94 0.78 -5.50 1.25
C LEU A 94 0.00 -5.59 2.59
N TYR A 95 -1.32 -5.45 2.54
CA TYR A 95 -2.16 -5.51 3.72
C TYR A 95 -2.47 -6.95 4.18
N CYS A 96 -2.84 -7.82 3.23
CA CYS A 96 -3.27 -9.20 3.51
C CYS A 96 -2.11 -10.22 3.50
N ASN A 97 -0.92 -9.83 3.09
CA ASN A 97 0.21 -10.75 2.83
C ASN A 97 -0.12 -11.84 1.79
N GLY A 98 -0.92 -11.51 0.79
CA GLY A 98 -1.38 -12.49 -0.16
C GLY A 98 -2.16 -11.90 -1.33
N THR A 99 -3.00 -12.73 -1.90
CA THR A 99 -3.77 -12.47 -3.12
C THR A 99 -5.26 -12.72 -2.87
N PRO A 100 -5.93 -11.88 -2.03
CA PRO A 100 -7.27 -12.20 -1.49
C PRO A 100 -8.34 -12.39 -2.57
N SER A 101 -8.26 -11.68 -3.69
CA SER A 101 -9.24 -11.78 -4.78
C SER A 101 -9.14 -13.07 -5.60
N VAL A 102 -8.08 -13.85 -5.43
CA VAL A 102 -7.92 -15.14 -6.13
C VAL A 102 -9.05 -16.11 -5.76
N TYR A 103 -9.52 -16.05 -4.54
CA TYR A 103 -10.57 -16.93 -4.05
C TYR A 103 -11.98 -16.55 -4.53
N ASP A 104 -12.14 -15.42 -5.23
CA ASP A 104 -13.42 -15.01 -5.82
C ASP A 104 -13.84 -15.86 -7.02
N TYR A 105 -12.91 -16.66 -7.56
CA TYR A 105 -13.11 -17.51 -8.73
C TYR A 105 -13.16 -19.00 -8.34
N GLU A 106 -14.07 -19.73 -8.94
CA GLU A 106 -14.21 -21.18 -8.74
C GLU A 106 -13.32 -21.98 -9.70
N ASP A 107 -13.07 -21.44 -10.91
CA ASP A 107 -12.24 -22.07 -11.92
C ASP A 107 -10.74 -21.88 -11.64
N ALA A 108 -9.98 -22.98 -11.70
CA ALA A 108 -8.54 -22.96 -11.46
C ALA A 108 -7.77 -22.10 -12.49
N GLU A 109 -8.21 -22.01 -13.73
CA GLU A 109 -7.58 -21.17 -14.76
C GLU A 109 -7.81 -19.70 -14.48
N GLU A 110 -9.00 -19.31 -14.05
CA GLU A 110 -9.32 -17.94 -13.62
C GLU A 110 -8.53 -17.55 -12.37
N GLN A 111 -8.39 -18.46 -11.40
CA GLN A 111 -7.55 -18.24 -10.21
C GLN A 111 -6.09 -18.02 -10.59
N LEU A 112 -5.53 -18.78 -11.52
CA LEU A 112 -4.16 -18.59 -12.00
C LEU A 112 -3.98 -17.26 -12.71
N THR A 113 -4.96 -16.84 -13.50
CA THR A 113 -4.96 -15.54 -14.18
C THR A 113 -4.96 -14.40 -13.15
N GLU A 114 -5.79 -14.48 -12.14
CA GLU A 114 -5.84 -13.49 -11.05
C GLU A 114 -4.53 -13.47 -10.25
N CYS A 115 -3.93 -14.61 -9.94
CA CYS A 115 -2.63 -14.70 -9.29
C CYS A 115 -1.53 -13.96 -10.07
N LYS A 116 -1.50 -14.09 -11.39
CA LYS A 116 -0.52 -13.42 -12.25
C LYS A 116 -0.62 -11.89 -12.16
N GLN A 117 -1.82 -11.38 -11.95
CA GLN A 117 -2.04 -9.93 -11.80
C GLN A 117 -1.49 -9.34 -10.50
N TYR A 118 -1.14 -10.19 -9.54
CA TYR A 118 -0.41 -9.80 -8.32
C TYR A 118 1.12 -9.89 -8.47
N SER A 119 1.63 -10.35 -9.62
CA SER A 119 3.07 -10.48 -9.84
C SER A 119 3.76 -9.12 -9.92
N VAL A 120 5.05 -9.09 -9.58
CA VAL A 120 5.88 -7.88 -9.70
C VAL A 120 5.86 -7.34 -11.13
N GLU A 121 5.94 -8.23 -12.14
CA GLU A 121 5.87 -7.83 -13.54
C GLU A 121 4.58 -7.08 -13.85
N ASP A 122 3.43 -7.64 -13.46
CA ASP A 122 2.14 -7.03 -13.76
C ASP A 122 1.92 -5.73 -13.00
N LEU A 123 2.26 -5.68 -11.72
CA LEU A 123 2.07 -4.51 -10.88
C LEU A 123 3.05 -3.37 -11.24
N PHE A 124 4.30 -3.68 -11.56
CA PHE A 124 5.34 -2.66 -11.77
C PHE A 124 5.50 -2.20 -13.22
N CYS A 125 4.82 -2.84 -14.19
CA CYS A 125 4.77 -2.38 -15.58
C CYS A 125 3.75 -1.23 -15.77
N CYS A 126 3.86 -0.17 -14.97
CA CYS A 126 3.01 1.02 -15.09
C CYS A 126 3.67 2.25 -14.44
N GLY A 127 3.09 3.42 -14.67
CA GLY A 127 3.58 4.68 -14.11
C GLY A 127 3.50 4.80 -12.59
N TYR A 128 2.79 3.89 -11.91
CA TYR A 128 2.71 3.89 -10.44
C TYR A 128 3.88 3.14 -9.76
N ALA A 129 4.76 2.52 -10.51
CA ALA A 129 5.86 1.72 -9.98
C ALA A 129 6.72 2.43 -8.91
N PRO A 130 7.13 3.71 -9.06
CA PRO A 130 7.87 4.42 -8.02
C PRO A 130 7.11 4.53 -6.68
N TYR A 131 5.79 4.67 -6.76
CA TYR A 131 4.93 4.77 -5.57
C TYR A 131 4.66 3.39 -4.95
N PHE A 132 4.56 2.35 -5.76
CA PHE A 132 4.52 0.97 -5.25
C PHE A 132 5.82 0.62 -4.50
N TRP A 133 6.96 1.07 -5.01
CA TRP A 133 8.22 0.92 -4.28
C TRP A 133 8.21 1.67 -2.94
N GLN A 134 7.69 2.89 -2.92
CA GLN A 134 7.52 3.62 -1.66
C GLN A 134 6.58 2.87 -0.69
N ALA A 135 5.50 2.28 -1.19
CA ALA A 135 4.58 1.48 -0.39
C ALA A 135 5.28 0.26 0.24
N ILE A 136 6.14 -0.42 -0.51
CA ILE A 136 6.98 -1.51 -0.02
C ILE A 136 7.90 -1.03 1.10
N GLN A 137 8.52 0.13 0.95
CA GLN A 137 9.39 0.73 1.97
C GLN A 137 8.62 1.07 3.25
N ILE A 138 7.37 1.53 3.12
CA ILE A 138 6.48 1.75 4.27
C ILE A 138 6.15 0.42 4.97
N ARG A 139 5.84 -0.62 4.19
CA ARG A 139 5.43 -1.93 4.69
C ARG A 139 6.57 -2.70 5.34
N TYR A 140 7.78 -2.61 4.77
CA TYR A 140 8.96 -3.37 5.18
C TYR A 140 10.17 -2.45 5.47
N PRO A 141 10.06 -1.52 6.42
CA PRO A 141 11.11 -0.52 6.65
C PRO A 141 12.45 -1.13 7.08
N GLU A 142 12.43 -2.31 7.70
CA GLU A 142 13.63 -2.99 8.17
C GLU A 142 14.43 -3.67 7.04
N TYR A 143 13.73 -4.09 5.98
CA TYR A 143 14.33 -4.89 4.90
C TYR A 143 14.73 -4.07 3.69
N VAL A 144 14.07 -2.94 3.43
CA VAL A 144 14.32 -2.07 2.27
C VAL A 144 15.18 -0.86 2.61
N LYS A 145 15.74 -0.83 3.80
CA LYS A 145 16.65 0.21 4.29
C LYS A 145 17.94 0.19 3.51
N ASP A 146 18.43 1.36 3.08
CA ASP A 146 19.73 1.45 2.43
C ASP A 146 20.85 1.28 3.47
N ASN A 147 21.39 0.08 3.52
CA ASN A 147 22.45 -0.28 4.45
C ASN A 147 23.86 -0.28 3.81
N ARG A 148 24.02 0.29 2.60
CA ARG A 148 25.30 0.28 1.90
C ARG A 148 26.46 0.86 2.72
N LYS A 149 26.21 1.91 3.48
CA LYS A 149 27.21 2.51 4.37
C LYS A 149 27.61 1.55 5.51
N LEU A 150 26.65 0.78 6.01
CA LEU A 150 26.89 -0.20 7.07
C LEU A 150 27.71 -1.37 6.53
N TYR A 151 27.37 -1.88 5.36
CA TYR A 151 28.13 -2.95 4.70
C TYR A 151 29.58 -2.53 4.37
N ALA A 152 29.79 -1.30 3.95
CA ALA A 152 31.13 -0.76 3.71
C ALA A 152 31.99 -0.73 5.00
N LEU A 153 31.39 -0.48 6.17
CA LEU A 153 32.06 -0.47 7.47
C LEU A 153 32.45 -1.87 7.94
N PHE A 154 31.70 -2.90 7.58
CA PHE A 154 31.89 -4.29 8.01
C PHE A 154 32.54 -5.19 6.95
N GLY A 155 33.06 -4.60 5.85
CA GLY A 155 33.81 -5.31 4.81
C GLY A 155 32.98 -6.10 3.81
N GLY A 156 31.68 -5.80 3.73
CA GLY A 156 30.76 -6.48 2.82
C GLY A 156 30.50 -7.93 3.20
N LEU A 157 29.29 -8.40 2.97
CA LEU A 157 28.95 -9.82 3.03
C LEU A 157 28.89 -10.32 1.58
N ASP A 158 29.87 -11.10 1.17
CA ASP A 158 29.82 -11.88 -0.08
C ASP A 158 28.90 -13.09 0.11
#